data_83aa8b2cad0da00b202c4376961b8e3b
#
_entry.id   83aa8b2cad0da00b202c4376961b8e3b
#
_cell.length_a   1.000
_cell.length_b   1.000
_cell.length_c   1.000
_cell.angle_alpha   90.00
_cell.angle_beta   90.00
_cell.angle_gamma   90.00
#
_symmetry.space_group_name_H-M   'P 1'
#
loop_
_entity.id
_entity.type
_entity.pdbx_description
1 polymer ?
#
loop_
_entity_poly.entity_id
_entity_poly.type
_entity_poly.pdbx_seq_one_letter_code
_entity_poly.pdbx_strand_id
1 'polypeptide(L)'
;MPKKYIFLSVVAVGCLFPTRALLAQDAPREAASTPRIFFDCQGSRCDEDYYRTEIPWVSWVRDRQDADAHMIMTSESTGAGGRVFHLDVVGREQYVEYTDEADFQSLPTATERETLDDLSLSIGLAFARFSQYAGFRDLVDLTATQDGEVVRSAQIVTSEQVNDPWNLWVFNVNGNASLQGEETSTTRRFTGGLSASRVTPTWKQSYRGFLNYNFRKTSFSRRAEFIDEYTDYNFNATVVYSVAELVSLGFTSRVGKSTRQNQAFSAGISPAVEFSFWPYDEATRRSLTAFYEVGPVYYEYNELTQDEVIDETLFQQSLTFSIDQRQAWGDLRLNVTGATYLHDFDRNNLSVGGNVSFRITRGLDLNLGGSYTLVADQLYLPFQELSDDELLAGSRSAGTDKRHMLNLGLSYRFGSIFNNVVNNRFPGGGGSSSGFRPSSGGYRR
;
A
#
# COMPACT_ATOMS: atom_id res chain seq x y z
N MET A 1 34.00 17.17 -35.77
CA MET A 1 33.38 17.98 -34.72
C MET A 1 33.61 17.30 -33.41
N PRO A 2 34.24 17.90 -32.41
CA PRO A 2 34.78 17.20 -31.24
C PRO A 2 33.71 16.95 -30.18
N LYS A 3 33.68 15.73 -29.63
CA LYS A 3 32.89 15.29 -28.50
C LYS A 3 33.32 16.02 -27.22
N LYS A 4 32.39 16.78 -26.61
CA LYS A 4 32.58 17.36 -25.28
C LYS A 4 32.24 16.33 -24.21
N TYR A 5 33.22 15.89 -23.48
CA TYR A 5 33.04 15.13 -22.24
C TYR A 5 32.71 16.13 -21.13
N ILE A 6 31.58 16.01 -20.49
CA ILE A 6 31.23 16.73 -19.28
C ILE A 6 31.74 15.91 -18.11
N PHE A 7 32.82 16.41 -17.49
CA PHE A 7 33.31 15.92 -16.21
C PHE A 7 32.37 16.39 -15.10
N LEU A 8 31.69 15.46 -14.44
CA LEU A 8 30.96 15.71 -13.21
C LEU A 8 31.95 15.70 -12.06
N SER A 9 32.35 16.85 -11.55
CA SER A 9 33.21 16.98 -10.37
C SER A 9 32.40 16.68 -9.12
N VAL A 10 32.59 15.53 -8.52
CA VAL A 10 32.09 15.20 -7.19
C VAL A 10 32.94 15.96 -6.18
N VAL A 11 32.38 16.99 -5.58
CA VAL A 11 32.98 17.68 -4.43
C VAL A 11 32.80 16.80 -3.19
N ALA A 12 33.88 16.12 -2.80
CA ALA A 12 33.93 15.43 -1.53
C ALA A 12 34.13 16.47 -0.41
N VAL A 13 33.05 16.77 0.31
CA VAL A 13 33.12 17.52 1.57
C VAL A 13 33.62 16.56 2.64
N GLY A 14 34.91 16.61 2.91
CA GLY A 14 35.54 15.88 4.02
C GLY A 14 35.14 16.52 5.36
N CYS A 15 34.14 15.98 6.03
CA CYS A 15 33.92 16.23 7.45
C CYS A 15 34.95 15.46 8.28
N LEU A 16 36.03 16.14 8.70
CA LEU A 16 36.92 15.66 9.73
C LEU A 16 36.19 15.64 11.09
N PHE A 17 35.56 14.51 11.41
CA PHE A 17 35.16 14.23 12.77
C PHE A 17 36.31 13.58 13.52
N PRO A 18 36.65 14.06 14.73
CA PRO A 18 37.66 13.38 15.54
C PRO A 18 37.06 12.02 15.93
N THR A 19 37.69 10.95 15.50
CA THR A 19 37.46 9.59 15.94
C THR A 19 37.83 9.43 17.41
N ARG A 20 36.94 9.89 18.31
CA ARG A 20 36.86 9.29 19.62
C ARG A 20 36.05 8.01 19.44
N ALA A 21 36.73 6.89 19.52
CA ALA A 21 36.10 5.59 19.73
C ALA A 21 35.24 5.72 20.98
N LEU A 22 33.93 5.92 20.79
CA LEU A 22 32.92 5.65 21.80
C LEU A 22 32.96 4.14 21.99
N LEU A 23 33.79 3.69 22.94
CA LEU A 23 33.57 2.39 23.53
C LEU A 23 32.12 2.39 23.98
N ALA A 24 31.29 1.62 23.32
CA ALA A 24 29.99 1.28 23.78
C ALA A 24 30.21 0.67 25.18
N GLN A 25 29.91 1.43 26.21
CA GLN A 25 29.79 0.86 27.55
C GLN A 25 28.58 -0.06 27.44
N ASP A 26 28.85 -1.37 27.43
CA ASP A 26 27.87 -2.36 27.80
C ASP A 26 27.42 -1.98 29.21
N ALA A 27 26.29 -1.27 29.28
CA ALA A 27 25.62 -1.06 30.54
C ALA A 27 25.33 -2.46 31.11
N PRO A 28 25.57 -2.71 32.42
CA PRO A 28 25.22 -3.99 33.00
C PRO A 28 23.74 -4.21 32.71
N ARG A 29 23.42 -5.33 32.06
CA ARG A 29 22.03 -5.74 31.86
C ARG A 29 21.43 -6.00 33.25
N GLU A 30 20.85 -4.97 33.86
CA GLU A 30 19.85 -5.19 34.91
C GLU A 30 18.77 -6.07 34.27
N ALA A 31 18.50 -7.21 34.91
CA ALA A 31 17.45 -8.10 34.47
C ALA A 31 16.16 -7.26 34.35
N ALA A 32 15.71 -7.03 33.14
CA ALA A 32 14.54 -6.22 32.89
C ALA A 32 13.36 -6.83 33.65
N SER A 33 12.70 -6.04 34.48
CA SER A 33 11.55 -6.50 35.26
C SER A 33 10.33 -6.81 34.39
N THR A 34 10.39 -6.44 33.10
CA THR A 34 9.29 -6.58 32.14
C THR A 34 9.85 -7.03 30.78
N PRO A 35 9.10 -7.86 30.02
CA PRO A 35 9.51 -8.29 28.69
C PRO A 35 9.64 -7.10 27.74
N ARG A 36 10.73 -7.05 26.98
CA ARG A 36 10.99 -6.02 25.97
C ARG A 36 10.45 -6.48 24.64
N ILE A 37 9.51 -5.74 24.11
CA ILE A 37 8.81 -6.09 22.86
C ILE A 37 9.12 -5.06 21.78
N PHE A 38 9.57 -5.54 20.63
CA PHE A 38 9.59 -4.76 19.40
C PHE A 38 8.33 -5.09 18.59
N PHE A 39 7.55 -4.07 18.27
CA PHE A 39 6.32 -4.20 17.51
C PHE A 39 6.53 -3.68 16.08
N ASP A 40 6.30 -4.56 15.12
CA ASP A 40 6.39 -4.28 13.69
C ASP A 40 4.99 -4.41 13.09
N CYS A 41 4.35 -3.28 12.88
CA CYS A 41 3.00 -3.23 12.36
C CYS A 41 3.01 -2.76 10.92
N GLN A 42 2.38 -3.54 10.05
CA GLN A 42 2.27 -3.23 8.64
C GLN A 42 0.83 -3.35 8.16
N GLY A 43 0.34 -2.27 7.56
CA GLY A 43 -1.01 -2.23 7.01
C GLY A 43 -1.92 -1.22 7.72
N SER A 44 -3.15 -1.63 8.01
CA SER A 44 -4.13 -0.79 8.68
C SER A 44 -4.17 -1.06 10.19
N ARG A 45 -4.63 -0.06 10.93
CA ARG A 45 -4.77 -0.12 12.41
C ARG A 45 -3.43 -0.21 13.16
N CYS A 46 -2.39 0.39 12.60
CA CYS A 46 -1.07 0.51 13.21
C CYS A 46 -0.99 1.73 14.14
N ASP A 47 -1.89 1.84 15.11
CA ASP A 47 -1.84 2.89 16.12
C ASP A 47 -1.00 2.42 17.31
N GLU A 48 0.32 2.57 17.18
CA GLU A 48 1.26 2.14 18.21
C GLU A 48 1.04 2.85 19.54
N ASP A 49 0.65 4.13 19.54
CA ASP A 49 0.41 4.90 20.75
C ASP A 49 -0.82 4.37 21.50
N TYR A 50 -1.82 3.90 20.76
CA TYR A 50 -2.98 3.23 21.32
C TYR A 50 -2.57 1.94 22.04
N TYR A 51 -1.85 1.04 21.35
CA TYR A 51 -1.43 -0.24 21.94
C TYR A 51 -0.49 -0.05 23.12
N ARG A 52 0.39 0.94 23.10
CA ARG A 52 1.26 1.26 24.25
C ARG A 52 0.47 1.74 25.46
N THR A 53 -0.63 2.44 25.22
CA THR A 53 -1.51 2.93 26.30
C THR A 53 -2.31 1.79 26.92
N GLU A 54 -2.85 0.90 26.09
CA GLU A 54 -3.69 -0.23 26.53
C GLU A 54 -2.88 -1.41 27.10
N ILE A 55 -1.59 -1.54 26.72
CA ILE A 55 -0.71 -2.62 27.17
C ILE A 55 0.54 -2.02 27.85
N PRO A 56 0.39 -1.38 29.02
CA PRO A 56 1.50 -0.66 29.69
C PRO A 56 2.48 -1.58 30.43
N TRP A 57 2.15 -2.86 30.59
CA TRP A 57 2.90 -3.83 31.38
C TRP A 57 4.08 -4.49 30.65
N VAL A 58 4.28 -4.19 29.35
CA VAL A 58 5.47 -4.58 28.60
C VAL A 58 6.38 -3.36 28.34
N SER A 59 7.67 -3.61 28.12
CA SER A 59 8.61 -2.58 27.70
C SER A 59 8.68 -2.51 26.19
N TRP A 60 8.05 -1.51 25.60
CA TRP A 60 8.08 -1.28 24.15
C TRP A 60 9.44 -0.71 23.74
N VAL A 61 10.15 -1.41 22.88
CA VAL A 61 11.46 -0.98 22.38
C VAL A 61 11.38 -0.57 20.92
N ARG A 62 12.25 0.35 20.51
CA ARG A 62 12.27 0.91 19.16
C ARG A 62 13.10 0.13 18.17
N ASP A 63 13.91 -0.78 18.65
CA ASP A 63 14.74 -1.61 17.80
C ASP A 63 14.60 -3.07 18.20
N ARG A 64 14.45 -3.93 17.19
CA ARG A 64 14.32 -5.37 17.40
C ARG A 64 15.55 -6.00 18.04
N GLN A 65 16.73 -5.38 17.92
CA GLN A 65 17.95 -5.89 18.54
C GLN A 65 17.95 -5.73 20.05
N ASP A 66 17.09 -4.84 20.57
CA ASP A 66 16.92 -4.62 22.02
C ASP A 66 15.76 -5.44 22.59
N ALA A 67 15.00 -6.13 21.74
CA ALA A 67 13.79 -6.85 22.13
C ALA A 67 14.09 -8.27 22.61
N ASP A 68 13.31 -8.73 23.57
CA ASP A 68 13.22 -10.14 23.97
C ASP A 68 12.29 -10.93 23.01
N ALA A 69 11.28 -10.25 22.46
CA ALA A 69 10.44 -10.77 21.38
C ALA A 69 10.12 -9.70 20.34
N HIS A 70 9.95 -10.14 19.11
CA HIS A 70 9.53 -9.36 17.97
C HIS A 70 8.10 -9.78 17.59
N MET A 71 7.14 -8.88 17.71
CA MET A 71 5.79 -9.09 17.19
C MET A 71 5.66 -8.45 15.81
N ILE A 72 5.23 -9.24 14.86
CA ILE A 72 4.90 -8.80 13.51
C ILE A 72 3.38 -8.87 13.37
N MET A 73 2.74 -7.73 13.12
CA MET A 73 1.32 -7.67 12.82
C MET A 73 1.13 -7.37 11.34
N THR A 74 0.44 -8.27 10.63
CA THR A 74 0.03 -8.08 9.25
C THR A 74 -1.48 -8.10 9.15
N SER A 75 -2.05 -7.56 8.07
CA SER A 75 -3.50 -7.59 7.90
C SER A 75 -3.90 -7.78 6.45
N GLU A 76 -4.97 -8.54 6.24
CA GLU A 76 -5.60 -8.74 4.95
C GLU A 76 -7.11 -8.45 5.03
N SER A 77 -7.71 -8.11 3.89
CA SER A 77 -9.14 -7.83 3.83
C SER A 77 -9.91 -9.11 3.60
N THR A 78 -10.94 -9.35 4.40
CA THR A 78 -11.88 -10.43 4.13
C THR A 78 -12.82 -10.08 2.98
N GLY A 79 -13.38 -11.10 2.34
CA GLY A 79 -14.40 -10.91 1.32
C GLY A 79 -15.65 -10.19 1.81
N ALA A 80 -15.92 -10.26 3.09
CA ALA A 80 -17.04 -9.61 3.76
C ALA A 80 -16.78 -8.15 4.16
N GLY A 81 -15.62 -7.58 3.83
CA GLY A 81 -15.27 -6.18 4.15
C GLY A 81 -14.68 -5.96 5.53
N GLY A 82 -14.53 -7.02 6.33
CA GLY A 82 -13.73 -7.01 7.56
C GLY A 82 -12.25 -7.21 7.27
N ARG A 83 -11.46 -7.44 8.31
CA ARG A 83 -10.03 -7.73 8.22
C ARG A 83 -9.65 -8.90 9.10
N VAL A 84 -8.71 -9.70 8.62
CA VAL A 84 -7.95 -10.64 9.44
C VAL A 84 -6.62 -9.98 9.76
N PHE A 85 -6.22 -10.04 11.01
CA PHE A 85 -4.93 -9.60 11.51
C PHE A 85 -4.18 -10.84 11.98
N HIS A 86 -2.97 -11.00 11.47
CA HIS A 86 -2.07 -12.07 11.84
C HIS A 86 -1.03 -11.49 12.80
N LEU A 87 -0.90 -12.08 13.97
CA LEU A 87 -0.03 -11.67 15.05
C LEU A 87 1.05 -12.74 15.25
N ASP A 88 2.24 -12.52 14.75
CA ASP A 88 3.37 -13.41 14.85
C ASP A 88 4.33 -12.93 15.93
N VAL A 89 4.53 -13.68 17.00
CA VAL A 89 5.50 -13.38 18.06
C VAL A 89 6.69 -14.30 17.91
N VAL A 90 7.84 -13.72 17.61
CA VAL A 90 9.10 -14.45 17.44
C VAL A 90 10.07 -14.03 18.55
N GLY A 91 10.45 -14.98 19.39
CA GLY A 91 11.43 -14.79 20.45
C GLY A 91 12.81 -14.44 19.90
N ARG A 92 13.60 -13.74 20.69
CA ARG A 92 14.91 -13.27 20.29
C ARG A 92 15.97 -13.62 21.34
N GLU A 93 17.21 -13.60 20.92
CA GLU A 93 18.37 -13.92 21.76
C GLU A 93 18.20 -15.25 22.53
N GLN A 94 18.02 -15.21 23.83
CA GLN A 94 17.82 -16.41 24.66
C GLN A 94 16.45 -17.07 24.46
N TYR A 95 15.52 -16.40 23.78
CA TYR A 95 14.16 -16.90 23.52
C TYR A 95 13.94 -17.27 22.05
N VAL A 96 14.99 -17.47 21.26
CA VAL A 96 14.96 -17.71 19.82
C VAL A 96 14.11 -18.94 19.41
N GLU A 97 13.90 -19.89 20.32
CA GLU A 97 13.06 -21.06 20.08
C GLU A 97 11.55 -20.79 20.24
N TYR A 98 11.18 -19.60 20.77
CA TYR A 98 9.79 -19.26 20.96
C TYR A 98 9.21 -18.69 19.65
N THR A 99 8.15 -19.31 19.18
CA THR A 99 7.29 -18.80 18.12
C THR A 99 5.84 -19.00 18.53
N ASP A 100 5.02 -18.00 18.32
CA ASP A 100 3.59 -18.03 18.61
C ASP A 100 2.84 -17.26 17.53
N GLU A 101 1.71 -17.80 17.10
CA GLU A 101 0.87 -17.22 16.06
C GLU A 101 -0.55 -17.08 16.62
N ALA A 102 -1.18 -15.93 16.33
CA ALA A 102 -2.56 -15.69 16.67
C ALA A 102 -3.23 -14.87 15.56
N ASP A 103 -4.46 -15.23 15.26
CA ASP A 103 -5.28 -14.49 14.32
C ASP A 103 -6.41 -13.77 15.05
N PHE A 104 -6.69 -12.57 14.59
CA PHE A 104 -7.84 -11.79 15.00
C PHE A 104 -8.62 -11.34 13.77
N GLN A 105 -9.93 -11.56 13.75
CA GLN A 105 -10.80 -11.13 12.67
C GLN A 105 -11.75 -10.03 13.16
N SER A 106 -11.68 -8.84 12.55
CA SER A 106 -12.64 -7.78 12.81
C SER A 106 -13.94 -8.00 12.04
N LEU A 107 -15.05 -7.56 12.62
CA LEU A 107 -16.34 -7.53 11.93
C LEU A 107 -16.32 -6.46 10.82
N PRO A 108 -17.06 -6.66 9.71
CA PRO A 108 -17.20 -5.65 8.65
C PRO A 108 -17.80 -4.33 9.13
N THR A 109 -18.63 -4.41 10.17
CA THR A 109 -19.35 -3.28 10.78
C THR A 109 -18.64 -2.68 11.97
N ALA A 110 -17.51 -3.25 12.41
CA ALA A 110 -16.76 -2.73 13.53
C ALA A 110 -16.20 -1.34 13.23
N THR A 111 -16.37 -0.45 14.16
CA THR A 111 -15.73 0.86 14.13
C THR A 111 -14.21 0.72 14.29
N GLU A 112 -13.49 1.79 13.97
CA GLU A 112 -12.04 1.82 14.17
C GLU A 112 -11.66 1.56 15.62
N ARG A 113 -12.38 2.18 16.55
CA ARG A 113 -12.14 2.03 17.97
C ARG A 113 -12.39 0.60 18.46
N GLU A 114 -13.51 0.00 18.10
CA GLU A 114 -13.81 -1.39 18.46
C GLU A 114 -12.72 -2.35 17.93
N THR A 115 -12.26 -2.13 16.71
CA THR A 115 -11.18 -2.94 16.14
C THR A 115 -9.87 -2.77 16.91
N LEU A 116 -9.52 -1.56 17.34
CA LEU A 116 -8.30 -1.29 18.11
C LEU A 116 -8.40 -1.87 19.53
N ASP A 117 -9.57 -1.76 20.19
CA ASP A 117 -9.84 -2.35 21.51
C ASP A 117 -9.65 -3.88 21.47
N ASP A 118 -10.27 -4.55 20.49
CA ASP A 118 -10.18 -6.00 20.31
C ASP A 118 -8.76 -6.47 19.93
N LEU A 119 -8.06 -5.70 19.09
CA LEU A 119 -6.66 -5.95 18.75
C LEU A 119 -5.75 -5.80 19.97
N SER A 120 -5.95 -4.78 20.80
CA SER A 120 -5.19 -4.60 22.03
C SER A 120 -5.29 -5.81 22.96
N LEU A 121 -6.50 -6.36 23.08
CA LEU A 121 -6.73 -7.58 23.85
C LEU A 121 -5.98 -8.76 23.24
N SER A 122 -6.05 -8.94 21.92
CA SER A 122 -5.39 -10.05 21.22
C SER A 122 -3.87 -9.96 21.31
N ILE A 123 -3.31 -8.77 21.13
CA ILE A 123 -1.88 -8.46 21.31
C ILE A 123 -1.46 -8.71 22.76
N GLY A 124 -2.25 -8.23 23.72
CA GLY A 124 -1.99 -8.45 25.15
C GLY A 124 -1.96 -9.93 25.53
N LEU A 125 -2.87 -10.74 24.97
CA LEU A 125 -2.89 -12.18 25.19
C LEU A 125 -1.66 -12.88 24.58
N ALA A 126 -1.21 -12.46 23.39
CA ALA A 126 0.01 -12.99 22.78
C ALA A 126 1.25 -12.66 23.63
N PHE A 127 1.33 -11.43 24.16
CA PHE A 127 2.42 -11.05 25.06
C PHE A 127 2.35 -11.75 26.43
N ALA A 128 1.15 -12.06 26.93
CA ALA A 128 0.97 -12.84 28.15
C ALA A 128 1.52 -14.26 27.98
N ARG A 129 1.27 -14.91 26.84
CA ARG A 129 1.84 -16.24 26.52
C ARG A 129 3.37 -16.19 26.45
N PHE A 130 3.92 -15.19 25.76
CA PHE A 130 5.37 -15.00 25.73
C PHE A 130 5.95 -14.74 27.13
N SER A 131 5.31 -13.89 27.92
CA SER A 131 5.75 -13.57 29.28
C SER A 131 5.75 -14.79 30.19
N GLN A 132 4.76 -15.67 30.04
CA GLN A 132 4.72 -16.93 30.76
C GLN A 132 5.90 -17.84 30.37
N TYR A 133 6.20 -17.96 29.08
CA TYR A 133 7.34 -18.72 28.57
C TYR A 133 8.68 -18.17 29.04
N ALA A 134 8.84 -16.84 28.96
CA ALA A 134 10.07 -16.14 29.29
C ALA A 134 10.34 -15.97 30.81
N GLY A 135 9.42 -16.44 31.67
CA GLY A 135 9.58 -16.40 33.13
C GLY A 135 9.08 -15.11 33.81
N PHE A 136 8.36 -14.24 33.10
CA PHE A 136 7.76 -13.02 33.64
C PHE A 136 6.34 -13.25 34.21
N ARG A 137 6.11 -14.38 34.87
CA ARG A 137 4.77 -14.81 35.32
C ARG A 137 4.08 -13.82 36.26
N ASP A 138 4.86 -13.17 37.14
CA ASP A 138 4.33 -12.33 38.19
C ASP A 138 3.78 -10.98 37.68
N LEU A 139 3.94 -10.70 36.39
CA LEU A 139 3.48 -9.46 35.75
C LEU A 139 2.08 -9.56 35.15
N VAL A 140 1.56 -10.78 34.97
CA VAL A 140 0.29 -11.00 34.25
C VAL A 140 -0.73 -11.61 35.19
N ASP A 141 -1.68 -10.80 35.64
CA ASP A 141 -2.87 -11.24 36.35
C ASP A 141 -4.04 -11.35 35.34
N LEU A 142 -4.39 -12.59 34.98
CA LEU A 142 -5.51 -12.88 34.10
C LEU A 142 -6.77 -13.05 34.95
N THR A 143 -7.55 -12.01 35.13
CA THR A 143 -8.86 -12.07 35.74
C THR A 143 -9.92 -12.42 34.70
N ALA A 144 -10.46 -13.65 34.77
CA ALA A 144 -11.67 -14.00 34.07
C ALA A 144 -12.86 -13.34 34.80
N THR A 145 -13.46 -12.30 34.24
CA THR A 145 -14.69 -11.74 34.74
C THR A 145 -15.85 -12.67 34.43
N GLN A 146 -16.48 -13.20 35.47
CA GLN A 146 -17.57 -14.18 35.37
C GLN A 146 -18.95 -13.51 35.30
N ASP A 147 -19.04 -12.20 35.11
CA ASP A 147 -20.28 -11.49 34.88
C ASP A 147 -20.62 -11.60 33.39
N GLY A 148 -21.63 -12.41 33.11
CA GLY A 148 -22.21 -12.88 31.85
C GLY A 148 -22.44 -11.91 30.69
N GLU A 149 -21.68 -10.83 30.57
CA GLU A 149 -21.59 -10.00 29.39
C GLU A 149 -20.11 -9.90 28.95
N VAL A 150 -19.93 -10.43 27.75
CA VAL A 150 -18.75 -10.25 26.93
C VAL A 150 -17.53 -11.09 27.27
N VAL A 151 -17.65 -12.40 27.22
CA VAL A 151 -16.65 -13.14 26.46
C VAL A 151 -17.17 -13.16 25.00
N ARG A 152 -16.95 -12.11 24.29
CA ARG A 152 -16.91 -12.20 22.83
C ARG A 152 -15.57 -12.83 22.48
N SER A 153 -15.48 -14.15 22.67
CA SER A 153 -14.58 -14.93 21.85
C SER A 153 -14.88 -14.47 20.41
N ALA A 154 -13.88 -13.97 19.71
CA ALA A 154 -13.96 -13.84 18.27
C ALA A 154 -14.19 -15.27 17.76
N GLN A 155 -15.45 -15.67 17.71
CA GLN A 155 -15.84 -16.91 17.08
C GLN A 155 -15.48 -16.69 15.62
N ILE A 156 -14.54 -17.45 15.13
CA ILE A 156 -14.39 -17.65 13.69
C ILE A 156 -15.73 -18.25 13.27
N VAL A 157 -16.64 -17.39 12.83
CA VAL A 157 -17.93 -17.82 12.36
C VAL A 157 -17.67 -18.41 10.99
N THR A 158 -17.61 -19.73 10.94
CA THR A 158 -17.55 -20.44 9.65
C THR A 158 -18.83 -20.10 8.88
N SER A 159 -18.74 -19.94 7.58
CA SER A 159 -19.85 -19.58 6.67
C SER A 159 -21.07 -20.53 6.80
N GLU A 160 -20.90 -21.70 7.41
CA GLU A 160 -21.94 -22.70 7.66
C GLU A 160 -22.81 -22.39 8.89
N GLN A 161 -22.37 -21.49 9.78
CA GLN A 161 -23.05 -21.21 11.06
C GLN A 161 -23.88 -19.90 11.03
N VAL A 162 -23.80 -19.11 9.96
CA VAL A 162 -24.53 -17.84 9.84
C VAL A 162 -25.57 -17.94 8.74
N ASN A 163 -26.80 -17.62 9.08
CA ASN A 163 -27.82 -17.32 8.07
C ASN A 163 -27.51 -15.95 7.44
N ASP A 164 -26.55 -15.94 6.50
CA ASP A 164 -26.19 -14.73 5.76
C ASP A 164 -27.09 -14.57 4.53
N PRO A 165 -28.06 -13.67 4.55
CA PRO A 165 -28.99 -13.43 3.42
C PRO A 165 -28.28 -12.89 2.18
N TRP A 166 -27.06 -12.36 2.33
CA TRP A 166 -26.24 -11.78 1.26
C TRP A 166 -25.29 -12.79 0.60
N ASN A 167 -25.19 -14.01 1.16
CA ASN A 167 -24.33 -15.08 0.64
C ASN A 167 -22.88 -14.62 0.36
N LEU A 168 -22.28 -13.97 1.35
CA LEU A 168 -20.92 -13.40 1.34
C LEU A 168 -20.72 -12.21 0.37
N TRP A 169 -21.78 -11.66 -0.22
CA TRP A 169 -21.69 -10.44 -0.99
C TRP A 169 -21.54 -9.22 -0.10
N VAL A 170 -20.59 -8.37 -0.47
CA VAL A 170 -20.36 -7.07 0.17
C VAL A 170 -20.43 -5.98 -0.87
N PHE A 171 -21.23 -4.99 -0.59
CA PHE A 171 -21.41 -3.82 -1.43
C PHE A 171 -20.89 -2.57 -0.70
N ASN A 172 -20.15 -1.75 -1.41
CA ASN A 172 -19.67 -0.47 -0.90
C ASN A 172 -19.99 0.63 -1.91
N VAL A 173 -20.49 1.75 -1.40
CA VAL A 173 -20.77 2.97 -2.17
C VAL A 173 -20.08 4.10 -1.45
N ASN A 174 -19.23 4.83 -2.15
CA ASN A 174 -18.53 5.98 -1.60
C ASN A 174 -18.56 7.16 -2.56
N GLY A 175 -18.50 8.36 -2.00
CA GLY A 175 -18.46 9.59 -2.77
C GLY A 175 -17.66 10.65 -2.03
N ASN A 176 -16.93 11.46 -2.77
CA ASN A 176 -16.17 12.58 -2.25
C ASN A 176 -16.36 13.80 -3.15
N ALA A 177 -16.50 14.98 -2.54
CA ALA A 177 -16.53 16.26 -3.22
C ALA A 177 -15.47 17.18 -2.62
N SER A 178 -14.62 17.75 -3.48
CA SER A 178 -13.61 18.73 -3.10
C SER A 178 -13.83 20.02 -3.90
N LEU A 179 -13.98 21.11 -3.20
CA LEU A 179 -14.19 22.45 -3.76
C LEU A 179 -13.07 23.34 -3.23
N GLN A 180 -12.25 23.87 -4.12
CA GLN A 180 -11.17 24.78 -3.78
C GLN A 180 -11.33 26.05 -4.61
N GLY A 181 -11.19 27.21 -3.98
CA GLY A 181 -11.30 28.51 -4.65
C GLY A 181 -10.25 29.46 -4.15
N GLU A 182 -9.57 30.11 -5.07
CA GLU A 182 -8.68 31.24 -4.87
C GLU A 182 -9.08 32.35 -5.84
N GLU A 183 -8.52 33.54 -5.72
CA GLU A 183 -8.85 34.69 -6.57
C GLU A 183 -8.67 34.38 -8.08
N THR A 184 -7.66 33.60 -8.42
CA THR A 184 -7.28 33.27 -9.79
C THR A 184 -7.53 31.82 -10.20
N SER A 185 -7.98 30.96 -9.28
CA SER A 185 -8.17 29.55 -9.55
C SER A 185 -9.41 28.99 -8.85
N THR A 186 -10.16 28.18 -9.56
CA THR A 186 -11.27 27.39 -9.02
C THR A 186 -11.12 25.96 -9.46
N THR A 187 -11.14 25.03 -8.49
CA THR A 187 -11.13 23.60 -8.77
C THR A 187 -12.33 22.96 -8.09
N ARG A 188 -13.06 22.16 -8.85
CA ARG A 188 -14.18 21.33 -8.37
C ARG A 188 -13.91 19.91 -8.77
N ARG A 189 -13.89 19.00 -7.82
CA ARG A 189 -13.70 17.57 -8.08
C ARG A 189 -14.78 16.77 -7.38
N PHE A 190 -15.42 15.87 -8.12
CA PHE A 190 -16.33 14.89 -7.61
C PHE A 190 -15.81 13.50 -7.97
N THR A 191 -15.71 12.63 -6.99
CA THR A 191 -15.36 11.23 -7.21
C THR A 191 -16.43 10.36 -6.60
N GLY A 192 -16.82 9.31 -7.31
CA GLY A 192 -17.78 8.31 -6.86
C GLY A 192 -17.23 6.91 -7.07
N GLY A 193 -17.48 6.02 -6.13
CA GLY A 193 -17.08 4.62 -6.21
C GLY A 193 -18.20 3.69 -5.85
N LEU A 194 -18.30 2.60 -6.59
CA LEU A 194 -19.16 1.46 -6.33
C LEU A 194 -18.28 0.21 -6.31
N SER A 195 -18.46 -0.65 -5.33
CA SER A 195 -17.83 -1.98 -5.37
C SER A 195 -18.79 -3.04 -4.86
N ALA A 196 -18.66 -4.23 -5.47
CA ALA A 196 -19.29 -5.45 -5.02
C ALA A 196 -18.21 -6.55 -5.01
N SER A 197 -18.10 -7.28 -3.93
CA SER A 197 -17.14 -8.37 -3.81
C SER A 197 -17.76 -9.57 -3.10
N ARG A 198 -17.30 -10.74 -3.50
CA ARG A 198 -17.62 -12.02 -2.88
C ARG A 198 -16.39 -12.89 -2.88
N VAL A 199 -16.05 -13.43 -1.72
CA VAL A 199 -14.90 -14.33 -1.57
C VAL A 199 -15.35 -15.58 -0.83
N THR A 200 -15.04 -16.72 -1.41
CA THR A 200 -15.21 -18.05 -0.84
C THR A 200 -13.88 -18.80 -0.96
N PRO A 201 -13.69 -19.96 -0.35
CA PRO A 201 -12.45 -20.72 -0.52
C PRO A 201 -12.11 -21.06 -1.98
N THR A 202 -13.12 -21.15 -2.86
CA THR A 202 -12.94 -21.54 -4.27
C THR A 202 -13.14 -20.40 -5.26
N TRP A 203 -13.91 -19.36 -4.90
CA TRP A 203 -14.26 -18.25 -5.78
C TRP A 203 -13.91 -16.90 -5.18
N LYS A 204 -13.29 -16.05 -6.00
CA LYS A 204 -13.12 -14.63 -5.70
C LYS A 204 -13.73 -13.81 -6.83
N GLN A 205 -14.69 -12.96 -6.49
CA GLN A 205 -15.36 -12.06 -7.43
C GLN A 205 -15.22 -10.63 -6.92
N SER A 206 -14.82 -9.72 -7.79
CA SER A 206 -14.65 -8.31 -7.48
C SER A 206 -15.08 -7.45 -8.65
N TYR A 207 -16.02 -6.55 -8.39
CA TYR A 207 -16.56 -5.59 -9.35
C TYR A 207 -16.35 -4.19 -8.76
N ARG A 208 -15.70 -3.31 -9.51
CA ARG A 208 -15.40 -1.94 -9.04
C ARG A 208 -15.71 -0.96 -10.14
N GLY A 209 -16.57 -0.01 -9.85
CA GLY A 209 -16.85 1.15 -10.69
C GLY A 209 -16.32 2.42 -10.03
N PHE A 210 -15.74 3.29 -10.81
CA PHE A 210 -15.23 4.57 -10.38
C PHE A 210 -15.62 5.66 -11.38
N LEU A 211 -16.05 6.81 -10.86
CA LEU A 211 -16.38 8.01 -11.61
C LEU A 211 -15.56 9.17 -11.07
N ASN A 212 -14.94 9.94 -11.95
CA ASN A 212 -14.21 11.15 -11.61
C ASN A 212 -14.63 12.29 -12.53
N TYR A 213 -15.23 13.33 -11.93
CA TYR A 213 -15.48 14.60 -12.57
C TYR A 213 -14.48 15.63 -12.04
N ASN A 214 -13.81 16.32 -12.96
CA ASN A 214 -12.90 17.38 -12.63
C ASN A 214 -13.24 18.62 -13.45
N PHE A 215 -13.33 19.75 -12.76
CA PHE A 215 -13.43 21.07 -13.36
C PHE A 215 -12.34 21.95 -12.74
N ARG A 216 -11.48 22.51 -13.57
CA ARG A 216 -10.44 23.44 -13.17
C ARG A 216 -10.49 24.67 -14.06
N LYS A 217 -10.63 25.84 -13.45
CA LYS A 217 -10.54 27.13 -14.11
C LYS A 217 -9.36 27.88 -13.51
N THR A 218 -8.47 28.42 -14.36
CA THR A 218 -7.33 29.22 -13.93
C THR A 218 -7.29 30.49 -14.80
N SER A 219 -7.22 31.67 -14.16
CA SER A 219 -7.16 32.94 -14.81
C SER A 219 -5.72 33.47 -14.74
N PHE A 220 -5.06 33.58 -15.89
CA PHE A 220 -3.66 34.07 -15.98
C PHE A 220 -3.55 35.58 -16.08
N SER A 221 -4.62 36.22 -16.59
CA SER A 221 -4.74 37.68 -16.71
C SER A 221 -6.21 38.05 -16.86
N ARG A 222 -6.50 39.38 -16.88
CA ARG A 222 -7.89 39.85 -17.05
C ARG A 222 -8.59 39.35 -18.33
N ARG A 223 -7.89 38.73 -19.26
CA ARG A 223 -8.42 38.29 -20.56
C ARG A 223 -8.10 36.86 -20.95
N ALA A 224 -7.26 36.13 -20.20
CA ALA A 224 -6.89 34.79 -20.50
C ALA A 224 -7.35 33.84 -19.36
N GLU A 225 -8.27 32.95 -19.69
CA GLU A 225 -8.77 31.91 -18.80
C GLU A 225 -8.47 30.56 -19.44
N PHE A 226 -7.99 29.62 -18.64
CA PHE A 226 -7.86 28.23 -19.02
C PHE A 226 -8.89 27.42 -18.26
N ILE A 227 -9.68 26.62 -18.96
CA ILE A 227 -10.69 25.74 -18.41
C ILE A 227 -10.34 24.31 -18.82
N ASP A 228 -10.17 23.44 -17.82
CA ASP A 228 -9.97 22.01 -17.99
C ASP A 228 -11.15 21.29 -17.30
N GLU A 229 -12.01 20.68 -18.11
CA GLU A 229 -13.19 19.97 -17.65
C GLU A 229 -13.28 18.60 -18.30
N TYR A 230 -13.38 17.56 -17.46
CA TYR A 230 -13.54 16.22 -17.95
C TYR A 230 -14.33 15.33 -16.99
N THR A 231 -14.89 14.27 -17.56
CA THR A 231 -15.54 13.18 -16.83
C THR A 231 -14.96 11.87 -17.31
N ASP A 232 -14.23 11.19 -16.42
CA ASP A 232 -13.67 9.88 -16.66
C ASP A 232 -14.38 8.84 -15.79
N TYR A 233 -14.55 7.65 -16.30
CA TYR A 233 -15.10 6.54 -15.54
C TYR A 233 -14.37 5.25 -15.89
N ASN A 234 -14.36 4.33 -14.96
CA ASN A 234 -13.92 2.97 -15.22
C ASN A 234 -14.77 1.97 -14.43
N PHE A 235 -14.91 0.81 -15.01
CA PHE A 235 -15.49 -0.37 -14.38
C PHE A 235 -14.55 -1.54 -14.62
N ASN A 236 -14.16 -2.21 -13.53
CA ASN A 236 -13.30 -3.38 -13.57
C ASN A 236 -14.02 -4.56 -12.93
N ALA A 237 -13.99 -5.69 -13.59
CA ALA A 237 -14.49 -6.95 -13.06
C ALA A 237 -13.35 -7.98 -13.04
N THR A 238 -13.24 -8.72 -11.95
CA THR A 238 -12.30 -9.83 -11.80
C THR A 238 -13.05 -11.00 -11.20
N VAL A 239 -12.99 -12.14 -11.88
CA VAL A 239 -13.55 -13.39 -11.38
C VAL A 239 -12.47 -14.44 -11.43
N VAL A 240 -12.21 -15.07 -10.28
CA VAL A 240 -11.14 -16.05 -10.11
C VAL A 240 -11.73 -17.32 -9.50
N TYR A 241 -11.28 -18.44 -10.01
CA TYR A 241 -11.55 -19.77 -9.50
C TYR A 241 -10.23 -20.44 -9.09
N SER A 242 -10.16 -20.90 -7.85
CA SER A 242 -9.02 -21.65 -7.33
C SER A 242 -9.07 -23.08 -7.82
N VAL A 243 -8.23 -23.41 -8.81
CA VAL A 243 -8.20 -24.74 -9.43
C VAL A 243 -7.39 -25.73 -8.61
N ALA A 244 -6.28 -25.24 -8.06
CA ALA A 244 -5.36 -26.01 -7.23
C ALA A 244 -4.68 -25.07 -6.21
N GLU A 245 -3.94 -25.64 -5.28
CA GLU A 245 -3.24 -24.91 -4.23
C GLU A 245 -2.34 -23.76 -4.74
N LEU A 246 -1.73 -23.95 -5.91
CA LEU A 246 -0.80 -22.98 -6.51
C LEU A 246 -1.31 -22.35 -7.82
N VAL A 247 -2.51 -22.72 -8.29
CA VAL A 247 -3.01 -22.32 -9.60
C VAL A 247 -4.42 -21.77 -9.51
N SER A 248 -4.60 -20.59 -10.06
CA SER A 248 -5.91 -19.94 -10.21
C SER A 248 -6.20 -19.62 -11.67
N LEU A 249 -7.43 -19.82 -12.08
CA LEU A 249 -7.94 -19.42 -13.40
C LEU A 249 -9.02 -18.36 -13.24
N GLY A 250 -9.15 -17.49 -14.19
CA GLY A 250 -10.18 -16.48 -14.13
C GLY A 250 -10.31 -15.65 -15.38
N PHE A 251 -10.97 -14.53 -15.23
CA PHE A 251 -10.97 -13.48 -16.24
C PHE A 251 -11.00 -12.11 -15.61
N THR A 252 -10.44 -11.15 -16.31
CA THR A 252 -10.53 -9.73 -16.03
C THR A 252 -11.36 -9.05 -17.11
N SER A 253 -12.09 -8.01 -16.76
CA SER A 253 -12.77 -7.16 -17.73
C SER A 253 -12.61 -5.70 -17.30
N ARG A 254 -12.41 -4.84 -18.29
CA ARG A 254 -12.26 -3.39 -18.08
C ARG A 254 -13.16 -2.67 -19.06
N VAL A 255 -13.91 -1.70 -18.57
CA VAL A 255 -14.71 -0.77 -19.38
C VAL A 255 -14.44 0.63 -18.85
N GLY A 256 -14.22 1.60 -19.75
CA GLY A 256 -13.91 2.92 -19.25
C GLY A 256 -13.86 4.01 -20.31
N LYS A 257 -13.65 5.22 -19.81
CA LYS A 257 -13.36 6.44 -20.56
C LYS A 257 -12.16 7.12 -19.90
N SER A 258 -11.22 7.60 -20.71
CA SER A 258 -10.08 8.36 -20.22
C SER A 258 -9.78 9.54 -21.16
N THR A 259 -10.16 10.71 -20.72
CA THR A 259 -9.92 11.96 -21.48
C THR A 259 -8.43 12.21 -21.66
N ARG A 260 -7.61 11.89 -20.65
CA ARG A 260 -6.15 12.02 -20.72
C ARG A 260 -5.50 11.13 -21.75
N GLN A 261 -6.09 9.97 -22.01
CA GLN A 261 -5.62 8.99 -22.99
C GLN A 261 -6.41 9.05 -24.30
N ASN A 262 -7.08 10.17 -24.58
CA ASN A 262 -7.87 10.34 -25.79
C ASN A 262 -8.95 9.25 -26.01
N GLN A 263 -9.31 8.49 -24.98
CA GLN A 263 -10.27 7.39 -25.07
C GLN A 263 -11.68 7.88 -24.71
N ALA A 264 -12.58 7.92 -25.71
CA ALA A 264 -14.00 8.17 -25.52
C ALA A 264 -14.69 6.97 -24.84
N PHE A 265 -14.27 5.78 -25.27
CA PHE A 265 -14.72 4.52 -24.71
C PHE A 265 -13.63 3.44 -24.88
N SER A 266 -13.53 2.55 -23.91
CA SER A 266 -12.72 1.34 -24.00
C SER A 266 -13.43 0.17 -23.34
N ALA A 267 -13.33 -1.01 -23.93
CA ALA A 267 -13.88 -2.23 -23.35
C ALA A 267 -12.96 -3.43 -23.67
N GLY A 268 -12.65 -4.22 -22.66
CA GLY A 268 -11.82 -5.41 -22.82
C GLY A 268 -12.23 -6.53 -21.86
N ILE A 269 -11.98 -7.76 -22.29
CA ILE A 269 -12.13 -8.95 -21.46
C ILE A 269 -10.94 -9.88 -21.74
N SER A 270 -10.31 -10.37 -20.69
CA SER A 270 -9.12 -11.21 -20.81
C SER A 270 -9.25 -12.44 -19.90
N PRO A 271 -9.32 -13.66 -20.44
CA PRO A 271 -8.96 -14.86 -19.69
C PRO A 271 -7.60 -14.70 -19.04
N ALA A 272 -7.47 -15.22 -17.83
CA ALA A 272 -6.26 -15.07 -17.03
C ALA A 272 -5.93 -16.35 -16.28
N VAL A 273 -4.63 -16.57 -16.08
CA VAL A 273 -4.08 -17.62 -15.23
C VAL A 273 -3.04 -17.03 -14.31
N GLU A 274 -3.08 -17.43 -13.05
CA GLU A 274 -2.06 -17.11 -12.08
C GLU A 274 -1.45 -18.39 -11.53
N PHE A 275 -0.13 -18.39 -11.45
CA PHE A 275 0.66 -19.42 -10.79
C PHE A 275 1.40 -18.80 -9.62
N SER A 276 1.19 -19.35 -8.42
CA SER A 276 1.93 -18.99 -7.23
C SER A 276 3.05 -20.02 -7.00
N PHE A 277 4.27 -19.53 -6.73
CA PHE A 277 5.42 -20.38 -6.44
C PHE A 277 5.46 -20.86 -5.00
N TRP A 278 4.69 -20.19 -4.12
CA TRP A 278 4.48 -20.58 -2.72
C TRP A 278 2.98 -20.72 -2.44
N PRO A 279 2.59 -21.50 -1.43
CA PRO A 279 1.19 -21.57 -1.02
C PRO A 279 0.58 -20.21 -0.71
N TYR A 280 -0.71 -20.02 -1.04
CA TYR A 280 -1.39 -18.73 -0.84
C TYR A 280 -1.60 -18.37 0.62
N ASP A 281 -1.56 -19.32 1.54
CA ASP A 281 -1.59 -19.10 3.00
C ASP A 281 -0.33 -18.40 3.53
N GLU A 282 0.79 -18.50 2.82
CA GLU A 282 2.01 -17.77 3.13
C GLU A 282 2.06 -16.36 2.54
N ALA A 283 1.08 -15.94 1.75
CA ALA A 283 1.12 -14.69 0.96
C ALA A 283 1.27 -13.43 1.82
N THR A 284 0.90 -13.46 3.10
CA THR A 284 1.12 -12.36 4.05
C THR A 284 2.59 -12.14 4.39
N ARG A 285 3.41 -13.19 4.33
CA ARG A 285 4.85 -13.17 4.64
C ARG A 285 5.72 -13.21 3.39
N ARG A 286 5.32 -14.01 2.41
CA ARG A 286 6.03 -14.12 1.13
C ARG A 286 5.08 -14.55 0.02
N SER A 287 5.18 -13.90 -1.10
CA SER A 287 4.51 -14.32 -2.32
C SER A 287 5.43 -14.14 -3.52
N LEU A 288 5.35 -15.06 -4.45
CA LEU A 288 5.94 -14.96 -5.78
C LEU A 288 4.92 -15.51 -6.75
N THR A 289 4.39 -14.64 -7.62
CA THR A 289 3.35 -15.02 -8.56
C THR A 289 3.73 -14.68 -9.99
N ALA A 290 3.25 -15.48 -10.93
CA ALA A 290 3.26 -15.21 -12.34
C ALA A 290 1.82 -15.14 -12.82
N PHE A 291 1.39 -13.96 -13.26
CA PHE A 291 0.04 -13.69 -13.74
C PHE A 291 0.08 -13.39 -15.23
N TYR A 292 -0.65 -14.18 -16.01
CA TYR A 292 -0.76 -14.00 -17.45
C TYR A 292 -2.23 -13.78 -17.83
N GLU A 293 -2.47 -12.76 -18.65
CA GLU A 293 -3.78 -12.50 -19.24
C GLU A 293 -3.65 -12.19 -20.73
N VAL A 294 -4.66 -12.56 -21.50
CA VAL A 294 -4.73 -12.28 -22.94
C VAL A 294 -6.18 -12.12 -23.36
N GLY A 295 -6.49 -11.14 -24.19
CA GLY A 295 -7.86 -10.98 -24.67
C GLY A 295 -8.05 -9.79 -25.59
N PRO A 296 -9.26 -9.69 -26.19
CA PRO A 296 -9.64 -8.55 -27.02
C PRO A 296 -9.86 -7.30 -26.18
N VAL A 297 -9.46 -6.18 -26.74
CA VAL A 297 -9.76 -4.84 -26.25
C VAL A 297 -10.23 -3.97 -27.40
N TYR A 298 -11.32 -3.26 -27.20
CA TYR A 298 -11.87 -2.27 -28.12
C TYR A 298 -11.57 -0.88 -27.58
N TYR A 299 -11.10 0.02 -28.44
CA TYR A 299 -10.90 1.43 -28.16
C TYR A 299 -11.70 2.27 -29.14
N GLU A 300 -12.32 3.32 -28.63
CA GLU A 300 -12.91 4.43 -29.37
C GLU A 300 -12.27 5.72 -28.86
N TYR A 301 -11.72 6.51 -29.75
CA TYR A 301 -10.96 7.70 -29.41
C TYR A 301 -11.82 8.96 -29.55
N ASN A 302 -11.54 10.00 -28.74
CA ASN A 302 -12.20 11.29 -28.87
C ASN A 302 -11.78 12.04 -30.14
N GLU A 303 -10.51 11.84 -30.53
CA GLU A 303 -9.89 12.48 -31.68
C GLU A 303 -9.07 11.44 -32.45
N LEU A 304 -8.87 11.70 -33.75
CA LEU A 304 -8.05 10.85 -34.61
C LEU A 304 -6.66 10.65 -33.99
N THR A 305 -6.18 9.41 -33.94
CA THR A 305 -4.87 9.08 -33.38
C THR A 305 -3.75 9.34 -34.41
N GLN A 306 -2.49 9.27 -33.95
CA GLN A 306 -1.32 9.40 -34.86
C GLN A 306 -1.28 8.31 -35.92
N ASP A 307 -1.88 7.16 -35.68
CA ASP A 307 -2.03 6.07 -36.62
C ASP A 307 -3.29 6.25 -37.52
N GLU A 308 -3.91 7.46 -37.50
CA GLU A 308 -5.10 7.83 -38.29
C GLU A 308 -6.33 6.95 -38.01
N VAL A 309 -6.47 6.47 -36.77
CA VAL A 309 -7.56 5.59 -36.33
C VAL A 309 -8.46 6.35 -35.35
N ILE A 310 -9.78 6.14 -35.45
CA ILE A 310 -10.78 6.67 -34.51
C ILE A 310 -11.35 5.58 -33.62
N ASP A 311 -11.37 4.35 -34.06
CA ASP A 311 -11.75 3.16 -33.29
C ASP A 311 -10.99 1.94 -33.77
N GLU A 312 -10.70 1.02 -32.85
CA GLU A 312 -10.00 -0.22 -33.20
C GLU A 312 -10.27 -1.34 -32.19
N THR A 313 -10.14 -2.57 -32.69
CA THR A 313 -10.19 -3.76 -31.84
C THR A 313 -8.86 -4.51 -31.93
N LEU A 314 -8.23 -4.72 -30.79
CA LEU A 314 -6.91 -5.31 -30.68
C LEU A 314 -6.94 -6.53 -29.77
N PHE A 315 -5.94 -7.41 -29.89
CA PHE A 315 -5.69 -8.47 -28.93
C PHE A 315 -4.46 -8.12 -28.12
N GLN A 316 -4.65 -7.87 -26.83
CA GLN A 316 -3.60 -7.53 -25.90
C GLN A 316 -3.25 -8.74 -25.03
N GLN A 317 -1.99 -8.90 -24.71
CA GLN A 317 -1.53 -9.84 -23.69
C GLN A 317 -0.63 -9.13 -22.68
N SER A 318 -0.62 -9.64 -21.47
CA SER A 318 0.32 -9.20 -20.44
C SER A 318 0.79 -10.35 -19.55
N LEU A 319 2.04 -10.25 -19.11
CA LEU A 319 2.65 -11.15 -18.13
C LEU A 319 3.22 -10.31 -17.01
N THR A 320 2.79 -10.59 -15.79
CA THR A 320 3.26 -9.91 -14.58
C THR A 320 3.90 -10.90 -13.62
N PHE A 321 5.12 -10.63 -13.21
CA PHE A 321 5.77 -11.28 -12.07
C PHE A 321 5.71 -10.36 -10.87
N SER A 322 5.22 -10.86 -9.75
CA SER A 322 5.13 -10.12 -8.50
C SER A 322 5.85 -10.86 -7.39
N ILE A 323 6.71 -10.15 -6.67
CA ILE A 323 7.39 -10.63 -5.47
C ILE A 323 6.99 -9.71 -4.32
N ASP A 324 6.47 -10.29 -3.24
CA ASP A 324 6.24 -9.60 -1.96
C ASP A 324 6.89 -10.45 -0.88
N GLN A 325 7.78 -9.86 -0.10
CA GLN A 325 8.51 -10.56 0.93
C GLN A 325 8.68 -9.68 2.16
N ARG A 326 8.26 -10.19 3.30
CA ARG A 326 8.41 -9.57 4.62
C ARG A 326 9.27 -10.44 5.48
N GLN A 327 10.36 -9.86 5.96
CA GLN A 327 11.36 -10.58 6.73
C GLN A 327 11.88 -9.71 7.88
N ALA A 328 12.56 -10.34 8.79
CA ALA A 328 13.19 -9.64 9.89
C ALA A 328 14.21 -8.55 9.46
N TRP A 329 14.74 -8.61 8.25
CA TRP A 329 15.63 -7.57 7.70
C TRP A 329 14.87 -6.38 7.06
N GLY A 330 13.57 -6.55 6.75
CA GLY A 330 12.75 -5.53 6.12
C GLY A 330 11.77 -6.12 5.11
N ASP A 331 11.30 -5.27 4.20
CA ASP A 331 10.28 -5.58 3.20
C ASP A 331 10.82 -5.39 1.79
N LEU A 332 10.48 -6.31 0.91
CA LEU A 332 10.71 -6.22 -0.52
C LEU A 332 9.39 -6.39 -1.25
N ARG A 333 9.06 -5.46 -2.12
CA ARG A 333 7.96 -5.59 -3.08
C ARG A 333 8.48 -5.23 -4.46
N LEU A 334 8.31 -6.12 -5.43
CA LEU A 334 8.75 -5.92 -6.81
C LEU A 334 7.70 -6.46 -7.77
N ASN A 335 7.38 -5.68 -8.80
CA ASN A 335 6.50 -6.07 -9.88
C ASN A 335 7.21 -5.82 -11.22
N VAL A 336 7.16 -6.81 -12.10
CA VAL A 336 7.66 -6.72 -13.48
C VAL A 336 6.52 -7.09 -14.40
N THR A 337 6.06 -6.15 -15.22
CA THR A 337 4.96 -6.37 -16.18
C THR A 337 5.44 -6.10 -17.58
N GLY A 338 5.28 -7.08 -18.45
CA GLY A 338 5.41 -6.94 -19.89
C GLY A 338 4.04 -7.05 -20.55
N ALA A 339 3.67 -6.08 -21.39
CA ALA A 339 2.44 -6.08 -22.16
C ALA A 339 2.74 -5.81 -23.63
N THR A 340 1.96 -6.41 -24.53
CA THR A 340 2.07 -6.17 -25.97
C THR A 340 0.78 -6.56 -26.69
N TYR A 341 0.64 -6.13 -27.93
CA TYR A 341 -0.45 -6.54 -28.81
C TYR A 341 -0.04 -7.71 -29.67
N LEU A 342 -0.93 -8.71 -29.85
CA LEU A 342 -0.60 -9.95 -30.60
C LEU A 342 -0.34 -9.72 -32.10
N HIS A 343 -0.86 -8.64 -32.65
CA HIS A 343 -0.68 -8.30 -34.05
C HIS A 343 0.58 -7.47 -34.33
N ASP A 344 1.13 -6.82 -33.28
CA ASP A 344 2.29 -5.96 -33.40
C ASP A 344 3.10 -5.97 -32.07
N PHE A 345 4.16 -6.76 -32.04
CA PHE A 345 5.03 -6.90 -30.86
C PHE A 345 5.94 -5.69 -30.62
N ASP A 346 6.09 -4.80 -31.61
CA ASP A 346 6.84 -3.56 -31.44
C ASP A 346 6.04 -2.56 -30.58
N ARG A 347 4.71 -2.69 -30.55
CA ARG A 347 3.82 -1.97 -29.64
C ARG A 347 3.77 -2.66 -28.29
N ASN A 348 4.74 -2.35 -27.45
CA ASN A 348 4.91 -3.02 -26.15
C ASN A 348 5.15 -2.05 -25.00
N ASN A 349 4.96 -2.56 -23.80
CA ASN A 349 5.21 -1.86 -22.55
C ASN A 349 5.95 -2.82 -21.61
N LEU A 350 7.07 -2.37 -21.08
CA LEU A 350 7.78 -3.10 -20.03
C LEU A 350 7.91 -2.18 -18.80
N SER A 351 7.25 -2.57 -17.73
CA SER A 351 7.26 -1.83 -16.47
C SER A 351 7.92 -2.66 -15.37
N VAL A 352 8.87 -2.05 -14.69
CA VAL A 352 9.48 -2.58 -13.47
C VAL A 352 9.24 -1.57 -12.37
N GLY A 353 8.62 -1.99 -11.28
CA GLY A 353 8.34 -1.10 -10.16
C GLY A 353 8.45 -1.85 -8.83
N GLY A 354 8.86 -1.15 -7.79
CA GLY A 354 8.95 -1.78 -6.48
C GLY A 354 9.44 -0.84 -5.40
N ASN A 355 9.45 -1.38 -4.21
CA ASN A 355 10.01 -0.74 -3.04
C ASN A 355 10.73 -1.77 -2.17
N VAL A 356 11.81 -1.32 -1.55
CA VAL A 356 12.58 -2.07 -0.56
C VAL A 356 12.73 -1.19 0.67
N SER A 357 12.36 -1.72 1.82
CA SER A 357 12.69 -1.16 3.13
C SER A 357 13.69 -2.10 3.78
N PHE A 358 14.91 -1.64 3.98
CA PHE A 358 15.98 -2.47 4.47
C PHE A 358 16.64 -1.86 5.70
N ARG A 359 16.73 -2.65 6.77
CA ARG A 359 17.45 -2.26 7.98
C ARG A 359 18.93 -2.60 7.86
N ILE A 360 19.75 -1.58 7.69
CA ILE A 360 21.22 -1.72 7.56
C ILE A 360 21.85 -2.11 8.89
N THR A 361 21.47 -1.39 9.94
CA THR A 361 21.91 -1.63 11.32
C THR A 361 20.91 -1.05 12.29
N ARG A 362 21.16 -1.18 13.58
CA ARG A 362 20.28 -0.66 14.64
C ARG A 362 19.94 0.81 14.40
N GLY A 363 18.66 1.10 14.32
CA GLY A 363 18.12 2.44 14.11
C GLY A 363 18.38 3.04 12.72
N LEU A 364 19.08 2.37 11.81
CA LEU A 364 19.40 2.86 10.48
C LEU A 364 18.63 2.07 9.42
N ASP A 365 17.64 2.71 8.84
CA ASP A 365 16.76 2.15 7.82
C ASP A 365 16.99 2.84 6.47
N LEU A 366 17.06 2.06 5.40
CA LEU A 366 17.14 2.49 4.02
C LEU A 366 15.84 2.13 3.31
N ASN A 367 15.20 3.13 2.71
CA ASN A 367 14.02 2.95 1.89
C ASN A 367 14.35 3.31 0.44
N LEU A 368 14.18 2.35 -0.44
CA LEU A 368 14.32 2.51 -1.89
C LEU A 368 12.97 2.24 -2.53
N GLY A 369 12.48 3.18 -3.29
CA GLY A 369 11.26 2.99 -4.07
C GLY A 369 11.45 3.56 -5.47
N GLY A 370 10.91 2.88 -6.47
CA GLY A 370 11.02 3.40 -7.81
C GLY A 370 10.25 2.62 -8.83
N SER A 371 10.15 3.20 -10.01
CA SER A 371 9.62 2.54 -11.18
C SER A 371 10.39 2.98 -12.43
N TYR A 372 10.48 2.07 -13.37
CA TYR A 372 11.01 2.30 -14.70
C TYR A 372 10.09 1.64 -15.72
N THR A 373 9.61 2.40 -16.69
CA THR A 373 8.72 1.90 -17.73
C THR A 373 9.27 2.29 -19.09
N LEU A 374 9.44 1.31 -19.96
CA LEU A 374 9.61 1.49 -21.39
C LEU A 374 8.23 1.48 -22.03
N VAL A 375 7.97 2.47 -22.88
CA VAL A 375 6.63 2.75 -23.42
C VAL A 375 6.72 2.80 -24.94
N ALA A 376 6.11 1.85 -25.61
CA ALA A 376 5.96 1.84 -27.06
C ALA A 376 4.50 1.53 -27.46
N ASP A 377 3.56 1.55 -26.51
CA ASP A 377 2.17 1.14 -26.67
C ASP A 377 1.16 2.29 -26.63
N GLN A 378 1.62 3.55 -26.84
CA GLN A 378 0.76 4.74 -26.76
C GLN A 378 -0.05 4.97 -28.05
N LEU A 379 -0.95 4.03 -28.39
CA LEU A 379 -1.84 4.10 -29.54
C LEU A 379 -2.83 5.27 -29.50
N TYR A 380 -3.11 5.78 -28.31
CA TYR A 380 -4.08 6.83 -28.05
C TYR A 380 -3.59 8.25 -28.32
N LEU A 381 -2.34 8.44 -28.73
CA LEU A 381 -1.81 9.80 -28.97
C LEU A 381 -2.57 10.47 -30.10
N PRO A 382 -3.07 11.70 -29.90
CA PRO A 382 -3.83 12.40 -30.93
C PRO A 382 -2.94 12.79 -32.12
N PHE A 383 -3.54 12.85 -33.30
CA PHE A 383 -2.86 13.25 -34.53
C PHE A 383 -2.38 14.72 -34.47
N GLN A 384 -3.19 15.57 -33.84
CA GLN A 384 -2.79 16.96 -33.60
C GLN A 384 -1.84 17.05 -32.42
N GLU A 385 -0.78 17.83 -32.57
CA GLU A 385 0.12 18.12 -31.48
C GLU A 385 -0.64 18.85 -30.35
N LEU A 386 -0.31 18.48 -29.11
CA LEU A 386 -0.90 19.12 -27.94
C LEU A 386 -0.43 20.57 -27.84
N SER A 387 -1.33 21.46 -27.46
CA SER A 387 -1.00 22.87 -27.19
C SER A 387 -0.12 22.96 -25.92
N ASP A 388 0.67 24.05 -25.83
CA ASP A 388 1.50 24.32 -24.64
C ASP A 388 0.67 24.39 -23.36
N ASP A 389 -0.57 24.90 -23.44
CA ASP A 389 -1.47 25.00 -22.30
C ASP A 389 -1.95 23.61 -21.83
N GLU A 390 -2.24 22.69 -22.74
CA GLU A 390 -2.62 21.30 -22.42
C GLU A 390 -1.45 20.51 -21.83
N LEU A 391 -0.23 20.72 -22.36
CA LEU A 391 0.99 20.11 -21.85
C LEU A 391 1.30 20.60 -20.43
N LEU A 392 1.23 21.91 -20.19
CA LEU A 392 1.48 22.52 -18.89
C LEU A 392 0.41 22.17 -17.86
N ALA A 393 -0.84 22.07 -18.28
CA ALA A 393 -1.94 21.66 -17.41
C ALA A 393 -1.92 20.16 -17.08
N GLY A 394 -1.21 19.36 -17.90
CA GLY A 394 -1.19 17.90 -17.80
C GLY A 394 -2.58 17.28 -18.05
N SER A 395 -3.44 17.98 -18.81
CA SER A 395 -4.80 17.53 -19.13
C SER A 395 -4.83 16.36 -20.08
N ARG A 396 -3.79 16.20 -20.90
CA ARG A 396 -3.58 15.09 -21.83
C ARG A 396 -2.21 14.46 -21.65
N SER A 397 -2.09 13.19 -22.04
CA SER A 397 -0.83 12.47 -22.00
C SER A 397 0.02 12.81 -23.21
N ALA A 398 1.22 13.29 -22.96
CA ALA A 398 2.24 13.48 -24.02
C ALA A 398 2.90 12.15 -24.38
N GLY A 399 3.39 12.05 -25.62
CA GLY A 399 4.20 10.93 -26.08
C GLY A 399 5.50 10.82 -25.25
N THR A 400 5.87 9.61 -24.91
CA THR A 400 7.11 9.31 -24.18
C THR A 400 7.56 7.89 -24.42
N ASP A 401 8.87 7.71 -24.62
CA ASP A 401 9.46 6.37 -24.78
C ASP A 401 9.78 5.71 -23.44
N LYS A 402 9.88 6.51 -22.38
CA LYS A 402 10.24 6.00 -21.06
C LYS A 402 9.75 6.91 -19.95
N ARG A 403 9.43 6.30 -18.82
CA ARG A 403 9.15 6.98 -17.56
C ARG A 403 9.99 6.36 -16.46
N HIS A 404 10.49 7.15 -15.57
CA HIS A 404 11.19 6.66 -14.39
C HIS A 404 10.93 7.53 -13.18
N MET A 405 10.91 6.89 -12.04
CA MET A 405 10.83 7.54 -10.74
C MET A 405 11.75 6.78 -9.80
N LEU A 406 12.51 7.50 -9.00
CA LEU A 406 13.35 6.93 -7.96
C LEU A 406 13.21 7.75 -6.69
N ASN A 407 12.91 7.08 -5.59
CA ASN A 407 12.86 7.66 -4.26
C ASN A 407 13.88 6.93 -3.39
N LEU A 408 14.74 7.71 -2.73
CA LEU A 408 15.72 7.22 -1.78
C LEU A 408 15.47 7.90 -0.44
N GLY A 409 15.23 7.13 0.60
CA GLY A 409 15.09 7.60 1.97
C GLY A 409 16.07 6.91 2.88
N LEU A 410 16.72 7.67 3.74
CA LEU A 410 17.56 7.17 4.81
C LEU A 410 17.03 7.72 6.12
N SER A 411 16.75 6.85 7.09
CA SER A 411 16.30 7.23 8.41
C SER A 411 17.26 6.67 9.46
N TYR A 412 17.75 7.55 10.32
CA TYR A 412 18.58 7.13 11.45
C TYR A 412 17.99 7.60 12.76
N ARG A 413 17.62 6.64 13.62
CA ARG A 413 17.05 6.87 14.95
C ARG A 413 18.06 6.42 16.00
N PHE A 414 18.39 7.32 16.91
CA PHE A 414 19.30 7.06 18.01
C PHE A 414 18.78 7.66 19.31
N GLY A 415 19.34 7.25 20.44
CA GLY A 415 18.93 7.72 21.78
C GLY A 415 18.27 6.62 22.60
N SER A 416 17.29 6.96 23.46
CA SER A 416 16.62 5.97 24.31
C SER A 416 16.01 4.82 23.52
N ILE A 417 16.22 3.60 23.97
CA ILE A 417 15.62 2.39 23.37
C ILE A 417 14.16 2.20 23.79
N PHE A 418 13.76 2.76 24.93
CA PHE A 418 12.41 2.61 25.46
C PHE A 418 11.43 3.62 24.86
N ASN A 419 10.23 3.19 24.61
CA ASN A 419 9.16 3.94 23.97
C ASN A 419 7.80 3.75 24.70
N ASN A 420 7.84 3.62 26.02
CA ASN A 420 6.69 3.29 26.86
C ASN A 420 5.82 4.51 27.21
N VAL A 421 6.37 5.73 27.11
CA VAL A 421 5.66 6.93 27.58
C VAL A 421 4.90 7.56 26.42
N VAL A 422 3.58 7.60 26.54
CA VAL A 422 2.68 8.32 25.63
C VAL A 422 2.27 9.62 26.27
N ASN A 423 2.44 10.74 25.57
CA ASN A 423 2.00 12.05 26.01
C ASN A 423 1.33 12.79 24.85
N ASN A 424 0.02 12.80 24.85
CA ASN A 424 -0.82 13.41 23.81
C ASN A 424 -1.08 14.91 24.03
N ARG A 425 -0.32 15.57 24.91
CA ARG A 425 -0.40 17.02 25.11
C ARG A 425 0.24 17.72 23.92
N PHE A 426 -0.38 18.80 23.45
CA PHE A 426 0.05 19.54 22.26
C PHE A 426 0.27 18.63 21.03
N PRO A 427 -0.79 18.00 20.47
CA PRO A 427 -0.68 17.01 19.40
C PRO A 427 -0.04 17.54 18.10
N GLY A 428 0.15 18.85 17.94
CA GLY A 428 0.88 19.46 16.83
C GLY A 428 2.39 19.61 17.02
N GLY A 429 2.96 19.27 18.18
CA GLY A 429 4.37 19.50 18.53
C GLY A 429 5.28 18.29 18.44
N GLY A 430 4.78 17.09 18.27
CA GLY A 430 5.53 15.83 18.22
C GLY A 430 5.09 14.98 17.04
N GLY A 431 5.75 15.10 15.94
CA GLY A 431 6.07 14.10 14.94
C GLY A 431 5.01 13.13 14.42
N SER A 432 3.73 13.52 14.26
CA SER A 432 2.87 12.88 13.26
C SER A 432 2.56 13.89 12.17
N SER A 433 3.27 13.78 11.05
CA SER A 433 3.11 14.65 9.91
C SER A 433 1.86 14.28 9.11
N SER A 434 0.68 14.60 9.61
CA SER A 434 -0.42 14.94 8.71
C SER A 434 -0.24 16.41 8.34
N GLY A 435 0.45 16.61 7.20
CA GLY A 435 0.96 17.91 6.81
C GLY A 435 -0.12 18.93 6.54
N PHE A 436 -0.23 19.90 7.43
CA PHE A 436 -0.62 21.24 7.04
C PHE A 436 0.66 21.95 6.62
N ARG A 437 0.97 21.97 5.32
CA ARG A 437 1.97 22.88 4.77
C ARG A 437 1.32 24.26 4.66
N PRO A 438 1.75 25.29 5.39
CA PRO A 438 1.36 26.66 5.07
C PRO A 438 2.00 26.97 3.71
N SER A 439 1.17 27.39 2.76
CA SER A 439 1.64 27.90 1.49
C SER A 439 2.52 29.12 1.78
N SER A 440 3.80 29.05 1.42
CA SER A 440 4.69 30.19 1.43
C SER A 440 4.25 31.13 0.30
N GLY A 441 3.34 32.05 0.62
CA GLY A 441 3.04 33.20 -0.21
C GLY A 441 4.27 34.12 -0.24
N GLY A 442 5.04 34.03 -1.32
CA GLY A 442 6.13 34.95 -1.58
C GLY A 442 5.59 36.32 -1.92
N TYR A 443 5.66 37.25 -0.99
CA TYR A 443 5.59 38.65 -1.33
C TYR A 443 6.80 39.04 -2.18
N ARG A 444 6.60 39.35 -3.45
CA ARG A 444 7.51 40.19 -4.23
C ARG A 444 6.88 41.56 -4.38
N ARG A 445 7.65 42.56 -3.97
CA ARG A 445 7.43 43.97 -4.31
C ARG A 445 7.71 44.19 -5.81
#